data_3bb1b182665e6fba27f34d2a650db078
#
_entry.id   3bb1b182665e6fba27f34d2a650db078
#
_cell.length_a   1.000
_cell.length_b   1.000
_cell.length_c   1.000
_cell.angle_alpha   90.00
_cell.angle_beta   90.00
_cell.angle_gamma   90.00
#
_symmetry.space_group_name_H-M   'P 1'
#
loop_
_entity.id
_entity.type
_entity.pdbx_description
1 polymer ?
#
loop_
_entity_poly.entity_id
_entity_poly.type
_entity_poly.pdbx_seq_one_letter_code
_entity_poly.pdbx_strand_id
1 'polypeptide(L)'
;MLFLLFTPNAMNSIRKISILISFFLFTLFYSQTDKKDSLIASFTYSLKAKLYKSTPDQVFEELFSLQVLKDRAFFISEKSMKYDSTFQSEFQKATVGGTTHIDFRGKSFPKTRFPYTILQTNQNNQYFERAGMSLLTYKEPVINNWKLMDESKTIQSFNCRKAEINYNGRNWTAWYTTDIPLAYGPYKFTGLPGLIIKISDQSGDYDFELVKSVPSSQLKGKMLTIEKRRYENANITTMSGLREAKKNFVNNMVGTLQSMETTIAPESRETFRNIQLQKQKNFNDENTIEQIK
;
A
#
# COMPACT_ATOMS: atom_id res chain seq x y z
N MET A 1 -0.09 68.75 -16.80
CA MET A 1 0.47 68.03 -15.62
C MET A 1 -0.60 68.09 -14.54
N LEU A 2 -1.44 67.05 -14.47
CA LEU A 2 -2.60 66.99 -13.58
C LEU A 2 -2.19 66.23 -12.30
N PHE A 3 -1.99 66.90 -11.19
CA PHE A 3 -1.77 66.31 -9.88
C PHE A 3 -3.14 65.94 -9.28
N LEU A 4 -3.46 64.63 -9.23
CA LEU A 4 -4.59 64.10 -8.44
C LEU A 4 -4.16 64.06 -6.96
N LEU A 5 -4.65 65.04 -6.18
CA LEU A 5 -4.54 65.05 -4.73
C LEU A 5 -5.56 64.05 -4.15
N PHE A 6 -5.08 62.89 -3.72
CA PHE A 6 -5.91 61.94 -2.94
C PHE A 6 -6.01 62.45 -1.50
N THR A 7 -7.21 62.62 -1.01
CA THR A 7 -7.46 62.99 0.40
C THR A 7 -7.07 61.85 1.35
N PRO A 8 -6.62 62.11 2.55
CA PRO A 8 -6.17 61.10 3.53
C PRO A 8 -7.22 60.00 3.83
N ASN A 9 -8.52 60.36 3.69
CA ASN A 9 -9.63 59.42 3.91
C ASN A 9 -9.79 58.41 2.77
N ALA A 10 -9.46 58.75 1.53
CA ALA A 10 -9.50 57.85 0.40
C ALA A 10 -8.37 56.79 0.50
N MET A 11 -7.20 57.18 0.95
CA MET A 11 -6.06 56.28 1.15
C MET A 11 -6.31 55.24 2.26
N ASN A 12 -6.98 55.63 3.37
CA ASN A 12 -7.37 54.71 4.44
C ASN A 12 -8.44 53.70 4.00
N SER A 13 -9.39 54.11 3.16
CA SER A 13 -10.40 53.21 2.59
C SER A 13 -9.78 52.20 1.61
N ILE A 14 -8.87 52.61 0.74
CA ILE A 14 -8.16 51.74 -0.19
C ILE A 14 -7.30 50.72 0.58
N ARG A 15 -6.62 51.16 1.64
CA ARG A 15 -5.81 50.27 2.50
C ARG A 15 -6.65 49.19 3.25
N LYS A 16 -7.85 49.57 3.72
CA LYS A 16 -8.80 48.61 4.36
C LYS A 16 -9.37 47.63 3.35
N ILE A 17 -9.69 48.05 2.12
CA ILE A 17 -10.16 47.18 1.04
C ILE A 17 -9.07 46.23 0.59
N SER A 18 -7.81 46.69 0.49
CA SER A 18 -6.66 45.83 0.13
C SER A 18 -6.40 44.73 1.19
N ILE A 19 -6.52 45.06 2.47
CA ILE A 19 -6.38 44.10 3.57
C ILE A 19 -7.53 43.08 3.57
N LEU A 20 -8.76 43.49 3.29
CA LEU A 20 -9.92 42.59 3.18
C LEU A 20 -9.80 41.63 1.99
N ILE A 21 -9.34 42.11 0.83
CA ILE A 21 -9.12 41.29 -0.37
C ILE A 21 -7.97 40.29 -0.11
N SER A 22 -6.89 40.71 0.56
CA SER A 22 -5.78 39.84 0.93
C SER A 22 -6.21 38.73 1.90
N PHE A 23 -7.07 39.06 2.87
CA PHE A 23 -7.62 38.08 3.82
C PHE A 23 -8.58 37.10 3.13
N PHE A 24 -9.39 37.55 2.17
CA PHE A 24 -10.30 36.69 1.40
C PHE A 24 -9.56 35.79 0.41
N LEU A 25 -8.46 36.27 -0.20
CA LEU A 25 -7.57 35.44 -1.01
C LEU A 25 -6.86 34.38 -0.15
N PHE A 26 -6.44 34.73 1.08
CA PHE A 26 -5.79 33.78 1.99
C PHE A 26 -6.75 32.68 2.46
N THR A 27 -8.04 32.98 2.68
CA THR A 27 -9.05 31.98 3.01
C THR A 27 -9.37 31.03 1.85
N LEU A 28 -9.29 31.52 0.60
CA LEU A 28 -9.45 30.68 -0.59
C LEU A 28 -8.30 29.68 -0.76
N PHE A 29 -7.08 30.05 -0.37
CA PHE A 29 -5.94 29.12 -0.37
C PHE A 29 -6.04 28.07 0.74
N TYR A 30 -6.61 28.39 1.90
CA TYR A 30 -6.83 27.42 2.98
C TYR A 30 -8.00 26.45 2.70
N SER A 31 -8.92 26.79 1.83
CA SER A 31 -10.06 25.92 1.47
C SER A 31 -9.73 24.85 0.42
N GLN A 32 -8.49 24.79 -0.09
CA GLN A 32 -8.01 23.72 -0.97
C GLN A 32 -7.26 22.60 -0.23
N THR A 33 -7.53 22.40 1.07
CA THR A 33 -7.02 21.24 1.77
C THR A 33 -7.64 19.96 1.23
N ASP A 34 -6.87 19.30 0.38
CA ASP A 34 -6.78 17.85 0.17
C ASP A 34 -8.05 17.00 -0.03
N LYS A 35 -8.88 17.35 -1.02
CA LYS A 35 -9.77 16.36 -1.65
C LYS A 35 -8.99 15.22 -2.35
N LYS A 36 -7.67 15.32 -2.45
CA LYS A 36 -6.82 14.39 -3.20
C LYS A 36 -6.76 13.00 -2.59
N ASP A 37 -6.91 12.90 -1.27
CA ASP A 37 -6.81 11.64 -0.54
C ASP A 37 -8.16 11.13 0.01
N SER A 38 -9.29 11.66 -0.49
CA SER A 38 -10.63 11.18 -0.15
C SER A 38 -10.93 9.84 -0.81
N LEU A 39 -11.46 8.89 -0.05
CA LEU A 39 -11.86 7.58 -0.55
C LEU A 39 -13.15 7.68 -1.36
N ILE A 40 -13.16 7.05 -2.54
CA ILE A 40 -14.36 6.88 -3.38
C ILE A 40 -14.89 5.45 -3.34
N ALA A 41 -14.04 4.47 -3.07
CA ALA A 41 -14.41 3.07 -2.85
C ALA A 41 -13.41 2.39 -1.93
N SER A 42 -13.85 1.33 -1.25
CA SER A 42 -12.97 0.50 -0.41
C SER A 42 -13.43 -0.95 -0.48
N PHE A 43 -12.47 -1.83 -0.73
CA PHE A 43 -12.71 -3.26 -0.90
C PHE A 43 -11.75 -4.05 0.00
N THR A 44 -12.22 -5.17 0.56
CA THR A 44 -11.37 -6.10 1.28
C THR A 44 -11.29 -7.40 0.49
N TYR A 45 -10.07 -7.88 0.24
CA TYR A 45 -9.78 -9.16 -0.39
C TYR A 45 -9.22 -10.13 0.65
N SER A 46 -9.67 -11.39 0.59
CA SER A 46 -8.99 -12.50 1.23
C SER A 46 -7.99 -13.09 0.24
N LEU A 47 -6.77 -13.29 0.69
CA LEU A 47 -5.74 -14.05 -0.02
C LEU A 47 -5.59 -15.40 0.67
N LYS A 48 -5.64 -16.50 -0.09
CA LYS A 48 -5.12 -17.80 0.27
C LYS A 48 -3.84 -18.06 -0.52
N ALA A 49 -2.74 -18.36 0.16
CA ALA A 49 -1.44 -18.52 -0.50
C ALA A 49 -0.65 -19.68 0.07
N LYS A 50 0.03 -20.43 -0.80
CA LYS A 50 1.03 -21.45 -0.48
C LYS A 50 2.41 -20.85 -0.64
N LEU A 51 3.00 -20.43 0.47
CA LEU A 51 4.19 -19.55 0.45
C LEU A 51 5.51 -20.29 0.35
N TYR A 52 5.55 -21.60 0.63
CA TYR A 52 6.80 -22.36 0.67
C TYR A 52 6.69 -23.62 -0.17
N LYS A 53 7.76 -23.90 -0.93
CA LYS A 53 7.86 -25.07 -1.80
C LYS A 53 7.96 -26.37 -0.97
N SER A 54 8.62 -26.31 0.19
CA SER A 54 8.79 -27.45 1.09
C SER A 54 7.51 -27.85 1.84
N THR A 55 6.49 -26.97 1.88
CA THR A 55 5.21 -27.23 2.54
C THR A 55 4.03 -26.87 1.62
N PRO A 56 3.84 -27.57 0.48
CA PRO A 56 2.88 -27.21 -0.56
C PRO A 56 1.42 -27.26 -0.11
N ASP A 57 1.12 -27.99 0.97
CA ASP A 57 -0.22 -28.10 1.52
C ASP A 57 -0.54 -27.04 2.58
N GLN A 58 0.48 -26.29 3.03
CA GLN A 58 0.30 -25.24 4.01
C GLN A 58 -0.26 -23.96 3.36
N VAL A 59 -1.52 -23.66 3.65
CA VAL A 59 -2.19 -22.46 3.19
C VAL A 59 -2.11 -21.37 4.25
N PHE A 60 -1.68 -20.18 3.83
CA PHE A 60 -1.70 -18.95 4.62
C PHE A 60 -2.83 -18.06 4.17
N GLU A 61 -3.60 -17.55 5.13
CA GLU A 61 -4.70 -16.62 4.83
C GLU A 61 -4.39 -15.23 5.40
N GLU A 62 -4.69 -14.20 4.59
CA GLU A 62 -4.53 -12.81 5.02
C GLU A 62 -5.52 -11.89 4.30
N LEU A 63 -6.04 -10.89 5.02
CA LEU A 63 -6.91 -9.87 4.48
C LEU A 63 -6.12 -8.67 3.98
N PHE A 64 -6.56 -8.15 2.83
CA PHE A 64 -5.98 -6.97 2.19
C PHE A 64 -7.06 -5.92 1.94
N SER A 65 -6.71 -4.66 2.12
CA SER A 65 -7.53 -3.52 1.77
C SER A 65 -7.09 -2.94 0.43
N LEU A 66 -8.05 -2.72 -0.48
CA LEU A 66 -7.91 -1.91 -1.68
C LEU A 66 -8.66 -0.60 -1.45
N GLN A 67 -7.94 0.48 -1.21
CA GLN A 67 -8.48 1.82 -0.98
C GLN A 67 -8.38 2.63 -2.26
N VAL A 68 -9.54 3.00 -2.83
CA VAL A 68 -9.63 3.67 -4.12
C VAL A 68 -9.91 5.16 -3.92
N LEU A 69 -9.08 5.98 -4.54
CA LEU A 69 -9.20 7.43 -4.66
C LEU A 69 -9.62 7.81 -6.08
N LYS A 70 -9.75 9.08 -6.36
CA LYS A 70 -10.22 9.57 -7.66
C LYS A 70 -9.34 9.11 -8.84
N ASP A 71 -8.03 9.08 -8.66
CA ASP A 71 -7.02 8.87 -9.72
C ASP A 71 -6.09 7.67 -9.47
N ARG A 72 -6.25 7.00 -8.34
CA ARG A 72 -5.37 5.91 -7.92
C ARG A 72 -6.01 5.01 -6.88
N ALA A 73 -5.43 3.84 -6.68
CA ALA A 73 -5.79 2.95 -5.58
C ALA A 73 -4.55 2.42 -4.86
N PHE A 74 -4.71 2.07 -3.60
CA PHE A 74 -3.67 1.45 -2.79
C PHE A 74 -4.12 0.07 -2.34
N PHE A 75 -3.26 -0.92 -2.51
CA PHE A 75 -3.47 -2.29 -2.04
C PHE A 75 -2.43 -2.63 -0.95
N ILE A 76 -2.90 -3.06 0.22
CA ILE A 76 -2.06 -3.31 1.40
C ILE A 76 -2.68 -4.35 2.32
N SER A 77 -1.85 -5.13 3.03
CA SER A 77 -2.31 -6.03 4.10
C SER A 77 -2.99 -5.27 5.24
N GLU A 78 -4.15 -5.74 5.71
CA GLU A 78 -4.82 -5.18 6.89
C GLU A 78 -3.99 -5.33 8.16
N LYS A 79 -3.17 -6.38 8.27
CA LYS A 79 -2.20 -6.53 9.37
C LYS A 79 -1.15 -5.42 9.35
N SER A 80 -0.69 -5.00 8.15
CA SER A 80 0.21 -3.85 8.02
C SER A 80 -0.43 -2.56 8.50
N MET A 81 -1.67 -2.30 8.12
CA MET A 81 -2.41 -1.11 8.56
C MET A 81 -2.63 -1.11 10.08
N LYS A 82 -2.99 -2.26 10.65
CA LYS A 82 -3.16 -2.41 12.10
C LYS A 82 -1.85 -2.25 12.86
N TYR A 83 -0.74 -2.75 12.31
CA TYR A 83 0.60 -2.48 12.87
C TYR A 83 0.87 -0.98 12.93
N ASP A 84 0.63 -0.27 11.82
CA ASP A 84 0.88 1.17 11.74
C ASP A 84 0.04 1.96 12.72
N SER A 85 -1.27 1.66 12.81
CA SER A 85 -2.16 2.36 13.74
C SER A 85 -1.80 2.10 15.21
N THR A 86 -1.39 0.87 15.56
CA THR A 86 -0.90 0.54 16.90
C THR A 86 0.39 1.30 17.21
N PHE A 87 1.35 1.29 16.29
CA PHE A 87 2.61 2.01 16.46
C PHE A 87 2.39 3.52 16.64
N GLN A 88 1.56 4.11 15.78
CA GLN A 88 1.23 5.54 15.83
C GLN A 88 0.55 5.93 17.16
N SER A 89 -0.38 5.11 17.63
CA SER A 89 -1.05 5.31 18.91
C SER A 89 -0.06 5.32 20.08
N GLU A 90 0.87 4.36 20.13
CA GLU A 90 1.88 4.31 21.21
C GLU A 90 2.88 5.45 21.10
N PHE A 91 3.27 5.83 19.88
CA PHE A 91 4.13 6.99 19.65
C PHE A 91 3.49 8.29 20.13
N GLN A 92 2.21 8.53 19.82
CA GLN A 92 1.47 9.70 20.27
C GLN A 92 1.36 9.76 21.80
N LYS A 93 1.10 8.62 22.48
CA LYS A 93 1.06 8.55 23.93
C LYS A 93 2.37 8.97 24.58
N ALA A 94 3.49 8.47 24.03
CA ALA A 94 4.83 8.84 24.52
C ALA A 94 5.11 10.33 24.34
N THR A 95 4.75 10.90 23.19
CA THR A 95 4.95 12.33 22.88
C THR A 95 4.12 13.24 23.79
N VAL A 96 2.85 12.92 24.00
CA VAL A 96 1.95 13.67 24.89
C VAL A 96 2.41 13.57 26.36
N GLY A 97 2.93 12.40 26.76
CA GLY A 97 3.49 12.18 28.10
C GLY A 97 4.87 12.85 28.33
N GLY A 98 5.40 13.57 27.34
CA GLY A 98 6.71 14.24 27.44
C GLY A 98 7.89 13.29 27.58
N THR A 99 7.71 12.01 27.21
CA THR A 99 8.77 11.00 27.29
C THR A 99 9.34 10.72 25.89
N THR A 100 10.64 10.49 25.81
CA THR A 100 11.29 9.97 24.58
C THR A 100 11.28 8.44 24.52
N HIS A 101 10.74 7.79 25.54
CA HIS A 101 10.72 6.34 25.67
C HIS A 101 9.34 5.79 25.30
N ILE A 102 9.29 4.96 24.26
CA ILE A 102 8.08 4.28 23.83
C ILE A 102 8.08 2.86 24.45
N ASP A 103 7.08 2.58 25.28
CA ASP A 103 6.93 1.26 25.88
C ASP A 103 6.04 0.35 25.03
N PHE A 104 6.65 -0.67 24.45
CA PHE A 104 5.96 -1.70 23.66
C PHE A 104 5.63 -2.97 24.46
N ARG A 105 5.91 -3.02 25.76
CA ARG A 105 5.63 -4.20 26.58
C ARG A 105 4.13 -4.46 26.66
N GLY A 106 3.73 -5.72 26.51
CA GLY A 106 2.32 -6.10 26.50
C GLY A 106 1.53 -5.67 25.26
N LYS A 107 2.17 -5.06 24.25
CA LYS A 107 1.52 -4.69 22.98
C LYS A 107 1.66 -5.78 21.95
N SER A 108 0.54 -6.14 21.32
CA SER A 108 0.53 -7.08 20.21
C SER A 108 0.62 -6.32 18.89
N PHE A 109 1.71 -6.54 18.15
CA PHE A 109 1.89 -6.04 16.79
C PHE A 109 1.59 -7.16 15.80
N PRO A 110 0.54 -7.01 14.96
CA PRO A 110 0.24 -7.99 13.93
C PRO A 110 1.42 -8.15 12.97
N LYS A 111 1.82 -9.39 12.72
CA LYS A 111 2.88 -9.70 11.75
C LYS A 111 2.25 -10.15 10.45
N THR A 112 2.52 -9.42 9.37
CA THR A 112 2.18 -9.84 8.02
C THR A 112 3.31 -10.63 7.37
N ARG A 113 2.97 -11.53 6.46
CA ARG A 113 3.90 -12.18 5.54
C ARG A 113 4.03 -11.42 4.22
N PHE A 114 3.20 -10.40 4.03
CA PHE A 114 3.09 -9.59 2.82
C PHE A 114 3.29 -8.10 3.15
N PRO A 115 4.53 -7.68 3.45
CA PRO A 115 4.82 -6.34 3.98
C PRO A 115 4.79 -5.24 2.91
N TYR A 116 4.45 -5.57 1.68
CA TYR A 116 4.40 -4.63 0.56
C TYR A 116 3.17 -3.72 0.58
N THR A 117 3.31 -2.60 -0.10
CA THR A 117 2.22 -1.69 -0.49
C THR A 117 2.26 -1.53 -2.00
N ILE A 118 1.11 -1.52 -2.67
CA ILE A 118 1.03 -1.32 -4.11
C ILE A 118 0.15 -0.10 -4.38
N LEU A 119 0.68 0.83 -5.15
CA LEU A 119 -0.05 1.96 -5.72
C LEU A 119 -0.40 1.61 -7.16
N GLN A 120 -1.69 1.58 -7.46
CA GLN A 120 -2.25 1.33 -8.78
C GLN A 120 -2.74 2.64 -9.38
N THR A 121 -2.36 2.92 -10.61
CA THR A 121 -2.84 4.07 -11.40
C THR A 121 -3.29 3.59 -12.78
N ASN A 122 -3.84 4.48 -13.60
CA ASN A 122 -4.21 4.15 -14.99
C ASN A 122 -2.99 3.92 -15.91
N GLN A 123 -1.78 4.23 -15.46
CA GLN A 123 -0.55 4.13 -16.27
C GLN A 123 0.36 3.02 -15.79
N ASN A 124 0.45 2.82 -14.48
CA ASN A 124 1.40 1.89 -13.88
C ASN A 124 0.95 1.39 -12.52
N ASN A 125 1.51 0.26 -12.13
CA ASN A 125 1.54 -0.25 -10.78
C ASN A 125 2.91 0.06 -10.17
N GLN A 126 2.94 0.64 -8.99
CA GLN A 126 4.17 0.91 -8.25
C GLN A 126 4.19 0.07 -6.97
N TYR A 127 5.23 -0.75 -6.84
CA TYR A 127 5.43 -1.67 -5.73
C TYR A 127 6.39 -1.06 -4.72
N PHE A 128 6.06 -1.13 -3.44
CA PHE A 128 6.87 -0.63 -2.33
C PHE A 128 7.08 -1.73 -1.31
N GLU A 129 8.32 -1.96 -0.93
CA GLU A 129 8.66 -2.88 0.15
C GLU A 129 9.99 -2.49 0.81
N ARG A 130 10.16 -2.85 2.07
CA ARG A 130 11.42 -2.60 2.78
C ARG A 130 12.38 -3.77 2.63
N ALA A 131 13.64 -3.43 2.37
CA ALA A 131 14.77 -4.33 2.58
C ALA A 131 15.61 -3.73 3.74
N GLY A 132 15.49 -4.31 4.91
CA GLY A 132 16.03 -3.71 6.13
C GLY A 132 15.38 -2.37 6.46
N MET A 133 16.17 -1.31 6.56
CA MET A 133 15.70 0.04 6.84
C MET A 133 15.27 0.81 5.58
N SER A 134 15.77 0.42 4.40
CA SER A 134 15.51 1.12 3.15
C SER A 134 14.14 0.76 2.60
N LEU A 135 13.31 1.77 2.31
CA LEU A 135 12.11 1.60 1.50
C LEU A 135 12.52 1.63 0.03
N LEU A 136 12.20 0.58 -0.70
CA LEU A 136 12.51 0.43 -2.11
C LEU A 136 11.24 0.40 -2.94
N THR A 137 11.33 0.85 -4.18
CA THR A 137 10.20 0.90 -5.11
C THR A 137 10.61 0.65 -6.54
N TYR A 138 9.71 -0.01 -7.29
CA TYR A 138 9.79 -0.11 -8.74
C TYR A 138 8.41 0.05 -9.37
N LYS A 139 8.38 0.39 -10.66
CA LYS A 139 7.16 0.57 -11.43
C LYS A 139 7.07 -0.45 -12.54
N GLU A 140 5.87 -0.91 -12.81
CA GLU A 140 5.51 -1.74 -13.96
C GLU A 140 4.31 -1.11 -14.67
N PRO A 141 4.22 -1.21 -16.01
CA PRO A 141 3.06 -0.73 -16.73
C PRO A 141 1.78 -1.47 -16.29
N VAL A 142 0.64 -0.85 -16.52
CA VAL A 142 -0.68 -1.50 -16.35
C VAL A 142 -0.75 -2.72 -17.26
N ILE A 143 -1.36 -3.78 -16.78
CA ILE A 143 -1.60 -4.99 -17.56
C ILE A 143 -2.64 -4.68 -18.64
N ASN A 144 -2.27 -4.84 -19.90
CA ASN A 144 -3.13 -4.54 -21.05
C ASN A 144 -3.34 -5.72 -22.02
N ASN A 145 -2.73 -6.85 -21.73
CA ASN A 145 -2.74 -8.06 -22.57
C ASN A 145 -3.62 -9.18 -22.00
N TRP A 146 -4.71 -8.82 -21.30
CA TRP A 146 -5.71 -9.76 -20.86
C TRP A 146 -6.42 -10.43 -22.05
N LYS A 147 -6.54 -11.75 -22.01
CA LYS A 147 -7.41 -12.50 -22.91
C LYS A 147 -8.81 -12.55 -22.28
N LEU A 148 -9.73 -11.76 -22.83
CA LEU A 148 -11.13 -11.77 -22.40
C LEU A 148 -11.83 -13.02 -22.95
N MET A 149 -12.60 -13.68 -22.09
CA MET A 149 -13.32 -14.92 -22.42
C MET A 149 -14.82 -14.67 -22.43
N ASP A 150 -15.57 -15.48 -23.18
CA ASP A 150 -17.05 -15.38 -23.23
C ASP A 150 -17.73 -15.99 -22.00
N GLU A 151 -16.95 -16.71 -21.16
CA GLU A 151 -17.46 -17.33 -19.95
C GLU A 151 -17.88 -16.27 -18.93
N SER A 152 -19.07 -16.48 -18.35
CA SER A 152 -19.61 -15.66 -17.28
C SER A 152 -20.16 -16.52 -16.15
N LYS A 153 -20.11 -16.02 -14.94
CA LYS A 153 -20.75 -16.63 -13.76
C LYS A 153 -21.06 -15.59 -12.70
N THR A 154 -21.98 -15.91 -11.82
CA THR A 154 -22.24 -15.11 -10.63
C THR A 154 -21.28 -15.54 -9.51
N ILE A 155 -20.55 -14.58 -8.93
CA ILE A 155 -19.73 -14.77 -7.74
C ILE A 155 -20.28 -13.84 -6.67
N GLN A 156 -20.73 -14.38 -5.55
CA GLN A 156 -21.51 -13.66 -4.56
C GLN A 156 -22.75 -13.00 -5.22
N SER A 157 -22.83 -11.67 -5.28
CA SER A 157 -23.93 -10.94 -5.94
C SER A 157 -23.51 -10.29 -7.26
N PHE A 158 -22.29 -10.54 -7.77
CA PHE A 158 -21.74 -9.89 -8.95
C PHE A 158 -21.82 -10.78 -10.19
N ASN A 159 -22.27 -10.21 -11.30
CA ASN A 159 -22.16 -10.84 -12.61
C ASN A 159 -20.72 -10.67 -13.12
N CYS A 160 -19.97 -11.75 -13.15
CA CYS A 160 -18.56 -11.74 -13.50
C CYS A 160 -18.30 -12.35 -14.87
N ARG A 161 -17.36 -11.75 -15.61
CA ARG A 161 -16.78 -12.28 -16.84
C ARG A 161 -15.38 -12.80 -16.55
N LYS A 162 -14.98 -13.82 -17.30
CA LYS A 162 -13.66 -14.44 -17.20
C LYS A 162 -12.63 -13.69 -18.04
N ALA A 163 -11.43 -13.56 -17.50
CA ALA A 163 -10.23 -13.13 -18.24
C ALA A 163 -9.04 -13.97 -17.83
N GLU A 164 -8.10 -14.19 -18.76
CA GLU A 164 -6.88 -14.97 -18.52
C GLU A 164 -5.65 -14.19 -18.93
N ILE A 165 -4.53 -14.45 -18.25
CA ILE A 165 -3.23 -13.86 -18.58
C ILE A 165 -2.09 -14.74 -18.10
N ASN A 166 -0.96 -14.75 -18.84
CA ASN A 166 0.32 -15.16 -18.31
C ASN A 166 1.04 -13.90 -17.79
N TYR A 167 1.25 -13.84 -16.47
CA TYR A 167 1.88 -12.71 -15.83
C TYR A 167 2.97 -13.17 -14.86
N ASN A 168 4.20 -12.71 -15.13
CA ASN A 168 5.39 -12.98 -14.32
C ASN A 168 5.59 -14.48 -13.99
N GLY A 169 5.43 -15.34 -15.03
CA GLY A 169 5.71 -16.76 -14.98
C GLY A 169 4.55 -17.63 -14.46
N ARG A 170 3.38 -17.07 -14.13
CA ARG A 170 2.18 -17.79 -13.74
C ARG A 170 1.04 -17.52 -14.71
N ASN A 171 0.19 -18.54 -14.94
CA ASN A 171 -1.09 -18.39 -15.64
C ASN A 171 -2.17 -18.05 -14.64
N TRP A 172 -2.85 -16.93 -14.86
CA TRP A 172 -3.89 -16.41 -13.99
C TRP A 172 -5.25 -16.43 -14.65
N THR A 173 -6.27 -16.76 -13.86
CA THR A 173 -7.69 -16.64 -14.24
C THR A 173 -8.34 -15.62 -13.34
N ALA A 174 -8.82 -14.53 -13.93
CA ALA A 174 -9.56 -13.47 -13.25
C ALA A 174 -11.05 -13.52 -13.58
N TRP A 175 -11.87 -13.21 -12.59
CA TRP A 175 -13.29 -12.95 -12.71
C TRP A 175 -13.55 -11.51 -12.31
N TYR A 176 -14.00 -10.69 -13.25
CA TYR A 176 -14.22 -9.26 -13.05
C TYR A 176 -15.66 -8.88 -13.36
N THR A 177 -16.17 -7.82 -12.72
CA THR A 177 -17.51 -7.29 -12.97
C THR A 177 -17.46 -5.88 -13.54
N THR A 178 -18.30 -5.60 -14.53
CA THR A 178 -18.52 -4.25 -15.05
C THR A 178 -19.54 -3.44 -14.23
N ASP A 179 -20.24 -4.08 -13.28
CA ASP A 179 -21.17 -3.41 -12.35
C ASP A 179 -20.43 -2.40 -11.46
N ILE A 180 -19.12 -2.61 -11.25
CA ILE A 180 -18.21 -1.69 -10.59
C ILE A 180 -17.15 -1.27 -11.61
N PRO A 181 -17.33 -0.12 -12.30
CA PRO A 181 -16.46 0.31 -13.41
C PRO A 181 -15.13 0.91 -12.91
N LEU A 182 -14.42 0.15 -12.08
CA LEU A 182 -13.11 0.48 -11.53
C LEU A 182 -12.10 -0.55 -12.03
N ALA A 183 -11.15 -0.14 -12.87
CA ALA A 183 -10.16 -1.01 -13.50
C ALA A 183 -9.04 -1.44 -12.51
N TYR A 184 -9.41 -1.71 -11.26
CA TYR A 184 -8.53 -2.10 -10.17
C TYR A 184 -8.78 -3.53 -9.72
N GLY A 185 -7.84 -4.09 -8.95
CA GLY A 185 -7.95 -5.41 -8.38
C GLY A 185 -6.89 -5.68 -7.30
N PRO A 186 -6.82 -6.91 -6.79
CA PRO A 186 -5.84 -7.27 -5.79
C PRO A 186 -4.43 -7.31 -6.39
N TYR A 187 -3.41 -7.11 -5.56
CA TYR A 187 -2.01 -7.10 -5.94
C TYR A 187 -1.73 -6.09 -7.06
N LYS A 188 -1.10 -6.49 -8.17
CA LYS A 188 -0.83 -5.64 -9.34
C LYS A 188 -1.83 -5.87 -10.48
N PHE A 189 -2.88 -6.68 -10.26
CA PHE A 189 -3.84 -7.03 -11.29
C PHE A 189 -4.80 -5.87 -11.54
N THR A 190 -4.61 -5.20 -12.67
CA THR A 190 -5.34 -4.02 -13.11
C THR A 190 -5.63 -4.12 -14.61
N GLY A 191 -6.35 -3.16 -15.19
CA GLY A 191 -6.52 -3.03 -16.64
C GLY A 191 -7.71 -3.79 -17.24
N LEU A 192 -8.49 -4.54 -16.45
CA LEU A 192 -9.77 -5.07 -16.89
C LEU A 192 -10.85 -3.97 -16.87
N PRO A 193 -11.91 -4.06 -17.68
CA PRO A 193 -12.96 -3.03 -17.78
C PRO A 193 -13.95 -3.08 -16.58
N GLY A 194 -13.42 -3.31 -15.36
CA GLY A 194 -14.20 -3.41 -14.13
C GLY A 194 -13.38 -4.00 -12.99
N LEU A 195 -14.00 -4.09 -11.81
CA LEU A 195 -13.33 -4.58 -10.61
C LEU A 195 -13.12 -6.10 -10.68
N ILE A 196 -11.92 -6.55 -10.34
CA ILE A 196 -11.63 -7.98 -10.19
C ILE A 196 -12.25 -8.47 -8.89
N ILE A 197 -13.20 -9.42 -9.00
CA ILE A 197 -13.88 -10.03 -7.86
C ILE A 197 -13.09 -11.22 -7.32
N LYS A 198 -12.52 -12.02 -8.22
CA LYS A 198 -11.68 -13.16 -7.86
C LYS A 198 -10.57 -13.32 -8.89
N ILE A 199 -9.39 -13.69 -8.42
CA ILE A 199 -8.27 -14.07 -9.30
C ILE A 199 -7.42 -15.14 -8.62
N SER A 200 -7.12 -16.20 -9.36
CA SER A 200 -6.27 -17.29 -8.89
C SER A 200 -5.30 -17.73 -9.97
N ASP A 201 -4.15 -18.22 -9.57
CA ASP A 201 -3.23 -18.86 -10.50
C ASP A 201 -3.65 -20.31 -10.79
N GLN A 202 -3.20 -20.85 -11.93
CA GLN A 202 -3.58 -22.18 -12.40
C GLN A 202 -3.09 -23.30 -11.46
N SER A 203 -1.98 -23.10 -10.73
CA SER A 203 -1.45 -24.06 -9.78
C SER A 203 -2.22 -24.08 -8.45
N GLY A 204 -3.09 -23.09 -8.21
CA GLY A 204 -3.82 -22.94 -6.94
C GLY A 204 -2.92 -22.58 -5.77
N ASP A 205 -1.79 -21.92 -6.07
CA ASP A 205 -0.87 -21.43 -5.04
C ASP A 205 -1.30 -20.08 -4.48
N TYR A 206 -2.01 -19.28 -5.28
CA TYR A 206 -2.51 -17.96 -4.91
C TYR A 206 -3.97 -17.80 -5.35
N ASP A 207 -4.83 -17.42 -4.42
CA ASP A 207 -6.26 -17.17 -4.67
C ASP A 207 -6.68 -15.92 -3.89
N PHE A 208 -6.99 -14.85 -4.64
CA PHE A 208 -7.57 -13.62 -4.11
C PHE A 208 -9.06 -13.59 -4.39
N GLU A 209 -9.86 -13.33 -3.36
CA GLU A 209 -11.30 -13.19 -3.49
C GLU A 209 -11.80 -11.95 -2.72
N LEU A 210 -12.67 -11.17 -3.36
CA LEU A 210 -13.35 -10.05 -2.73
C LEU A 210 -14.27 -10.59 -1.63
N VAL A 211 -14.10 -10.11 -0.40
CA VAL A 211 -14.91 -10.53 0.75
C VAL A 211 -15.75 -9.40 1.34
N LYS A 212 -15.41 -8.15 1.03
CA LYS A 212 -16.16 -6.98 1.50
C LYS A 212 -16.05 -5.82 0.52
N SER A 213 -17.17 -5.16 0.26
CA SER A 213 -17.26 -3.91 -0.48
C SER A 213 -17.93 -2.86 0.40
N VAL A 214 -17.32 -1.67 0.50
CA VAL A 214 -17.91 -0.54 1.22
C VAL A 214 -18.43 0.47 0.21
N PRO A 215 -19.73 0.74 0.15
CA PRO A 215 -20.31 1.65 -0.81
C PRO A 215 -19.87 3.10 -0.53
N SER A 216 -19.79 3.91 -1.58
CA SER A 216 -19.31 5.31 -1.51
C SER A 216 -20.10 6.17 -0.52
N SER A 217 -21.39 5.87 -0.31
CA SER A 217 -22.23 6.56 0.69
C SER A 217 -21.70 6.44 2.12
N GLN A 218 -21.05 5.33 2.46
CA GLN A 218 -20.42 5.10 3.77
C GLN A 218 -18.99 5.63 3.87
N LEU A 219 -18.44 6.11 2.76
CA LEU A 219 -17.06 6.63 2.67
C LEU A 219 -17.00 8.16 2.66
N LYS A 220 -18.15 8.85 2.68
CA LYS A 220 -18.19 10.32 2.67
C LYS A 220 -17.36 10.90 3.83
N GLY A 221 -16.34 11.69 3.47
CA GLY A 221 -15.42 12.31 4.42
C GLY A 221 -14.33 11.36 4.96
N LYS A 222 -14.28 10.11 4.52
CA LYS A 222 -13.18 9.20 4.88
C LYS A 222 -11.97 9.44 3.97
N MET A 223 -10.81 9.45 4.59
CA MET A 223 -9.52 9.67 3.92
C MET A 223 -8.73 8.37 3.82
N LEU A 224 -7.72 8.37 2.95
CA LEU A 224 -6.72 7.31 2.88
C LEU A 224 -6.14 7.04 4.27
N THR A 225 -6.11 5.77 4.68
CA THR A 225 -5.62 5.35 6.00
C THR A 225 -4.23 4.70 5.96
N ILE A 226 -3.57 4.73 4.81
CA ILE A 226 -2.24 4.13 4.61
C ILE A 226 -1.18 5.17 4.95
N GLU A 227 -0.30 4.82 5.87
CA GLU A 227 0.77 5.70 6.34
C GLU A 227 1.74 6.05 5.21
N LYS A 228 2.07 7.34 5.09
CA LYS A 228 2.99 7.89 4.06
C LYS A 228 4.35 7.22 4.04
N ARG A 229 4.86 6.81 5.21
CA ARG A 229 6.12 6.05 5.36
C ARG A 229 6.17 4.73 4.60
N ARG A 230 5.03 4.26 4.06
CA ARG A 230 4.94 3.04 3.26
C ARG A 230 5.12 3.25 1.77
N TYR A 231 5.02 4.49 1.28
CA TYR A 231 5.10 4.79 -0.15
C TYR A 231 5.82 6.11 -0.49
N GLU A 232 6.04 7.03 0.48
CA GLU A 232 6.80 8.24 0.23
C GLU A 232 8.30 8.04 0.48
N ASN A 233 9.13 8.79 -0.23
CA ASN A 233 10.60 8.80 -0.10
C ASN A 233 11.26 7.42 -0.31
N ALA A 234 10.70 6.60 -1.20
CA ALA A 234 11.25 5.30 -1.55
C ALA A 234 12.39 5.44 -2.57
N ASN A 235 13.46 4.69 -2.38
CA ASN A 235 14.56 4.61 -3.34
C ASN A 235 14.13 3.76 -4.54
N ILE A 236 14.34 4.28 -5.75
CA ILE A 236 13.97 3.62 -7.00
C ILE A 236 14.93 2.46 -7.25
N THR A 237 14.39 1.32 -7.60
CA THR A 237 15.13 0.11 -7.98
C THR A 237 14.40 -0.64 -9.09
N THR A 238 14.83 -1.86 -9.38
CA THR A 238 14.12 -2.84 -10.22
C THR A 238 13.54 -3.95 -9.35
N MET A 239 12.65 -4.79 -9.90
CA MET A 239 12.16 -5.98 -9.22
C MET A 239 13.29 -6.90 -8.77
N SER A 240 14.27 -7.16 -9.65
CA SER A 240 15.47 -7.95 -9.32
C SER A 240 16.33 -7.28 -8.25
N GLY A 241 16.53 -5.95 -8.36
CA GLY A 241 17.28 -5.18 -7.35
C GLY A 241 16.64 -5.20 -5.97
N LEU A 242 15.30 -5.13 -5.89
CA LEU A 242 14.59 -5.31 -4.63
C LEU A 242 14.81 -6.70 -4.04
N ARG A 243 14.69 -7.76 -4.87
CA ARG A 243 14.92 -9.14 -4.45
C ARG A 243 16.35 -9.35 -3.93
N GLU A 244 17.33 -8.79 -4.64
CA GLU A 244 18.74 -8.83 -4.24
C GLU A 244 18.96 -8.09 -2.92
N ALA A 245 18.41 -6.90 -2.75
CA ALA A 245 18.50 -6.14 -1.50
C ALA A 245 17.88 -6.90 -0.31
N LYS A 246 16.73 -7.56 -0.51
CA LYS A 246 16.11 -8.42 0.51
C LYS A 246 17.01 -9.61 0.85
N LYS A 247 17.59 -10.28 -0.16
CA LYS A 247 18.54 -11.39 0.02
C LYS A 247 19.76 -10.95 0.83
N ASN A 248 20.36 -9.82 0.46
CA ASN A 248 21.53 -9.27 1.14
C ASN A 248 21.20 -8.90 2.59
N PHE A 249 20.05 -8.29 2.85
CA PHE A 249 19.61 -8.00 4.20
C PHE A 249 19.43 -9.26 5.03
N VAL A 250 18.76 -10.30 4.50
CA VAL A 250 18.55 -11.55 5.21
C VAL A 250 19.88 -12.26 5.50
N ASN A 251 20.84 -12.22 4.57
CA ASN A 251 22.16 -12.83 4.74
C ASN A 251 23.03 -12.09 5.76
N ASN A 252 22.88 -10.77 5.88
CA ASN A 252 23.72 -9.92 6.74
C ASN A 252 22.94 -9.24 7.87
N MET A 253 21.80 -9.80 8.30
CA MET A 253 20.90 -9.15 9.26
C MET A 253 21.60 -8.77 10.56
N VAL A 254 22.38 -9.66 11.13
CA VAL A 254 23.12 -9.41 12.39
C VAL A 254 24.16 -8.31 12.21
N GLY A 255 24.97 -8.37 11.13
CA GLY A 255 25.95 -7.33 10.83
C GLY A 255 25.32 -5.96 10.55
N THR A 256 24.18 -5.95 9.88
CA THR A 256 23.41 -4.71 9.65
C THR A 256 22.92 -4.08 10.95
N LEU A 257 22.41 -4.88 11.90
CA LEU A 257 22.00 -4.38 13.21
C LEU A 257 23.18 -3.82 13.99
N GLN A 258 24.34 -4.49 13.95
CA GLN A 258 25.57 -4.03 14.63
C GLN A 258 26.10 -2.71 14.03
N SER A 259 26.04 -2.54 12.70
CA SER A 259 26.45 -1.29 12.04
C SER A 259 25.57 -0.09 12.38
N MET A 260 24.40 -0.31 12.97
CA MET A 260 23.49 0.74 13.46
C MET A 260 23.73 1.09 14.94
N GLU A 261 24.93 0.83 15.47
CA GLU A 261 25.26 1.03 16.89
C GLU A 261 24.32 0.26 17.86
N THR A 262 23.58 -0.70 17.34
CA THR A 262 22.73 -1.55 18.16
C THR A 262 23.58 -2.60 18.85
N THR A 263 23.75 -2.48 20.16
CA THR A 263 24.45 -3.50 20.96
C THR A 263 23.54 -4.70 21.13
N ILE A 264 23.90 -5.83 20.51
CA ILE A 264 23.23 -7.10 20.76
C ILE A 264 23.85 -7.71 22.01
N ALA A 265 23.06 -7.84 23.07
CA ALA A 265 23.50 -8.47 24.31
C ALA A 265 24.03 -9.89 24.04
N PRO A 266 25.13 -10.32 24.70
CA PRO A 266 25.78 -11.59 24.45
C PRO A 266 24.80 -12.78 24.47
N GLU A 267 23.89 -12.79 25.43
CA GLU A 267 22.85 -13.81 25.60
C GLU A 267 21.82 -13.85 24.45
N SER A 268 21.67 -12.77 23.71
CA SER A 268 20.73 -12.66 22.58
C SER A 268 21.36 -13.03 21.23
N ARG A 269 22.69 -13.16 21.14
CA ARG A 269 23.40 -13.37 19.87
C ARG A 269 22.98 -14.67 19.17
N GLU A 270 22.84 -15.74 19.92
CA GLU A 270 22.39 -17.02 19.37
C GLU A 270 20.95 -16.94 18.85
N THR A 271 20.05 -16.28 19.57
CA THR A 271 18.68 -16.05 19.16
C THR A 271 18.63 -15.29 17.84
N PHE A 272 19.39 -14.19 17.70
CA PHE A 272 19.45 -13.42 16.46
C PHE A 272 20.03 -14.22 15.29
N ARG A 273 21.06 -15.04 15.55
CA ARG A 273 21.62 -15.95 14.54
C ARG A 273 20.58 -16.96 14.06
N ASN A 274 19.85 -17.58 14.98
CA ASN A 274 18.80 -18.56 14.66
C ASN A 274 17.66 -17.89 13.85
N ILE A 275 17.26 -16.66 14.20
CA ILE A 275 16.29 -15.87 13.42
C ILE A 275 16.83 -15.61 12.00
N GLN A 276 18.10 -15.25 11.85
CA GLN A 276 18.71 -15.03 10.54
C GLN A 276 18.68 -16.31 9.69
N LEU A 277 19.13 -17.44 10.25
CA LEU A 277 19.11 -18.73 9.56
C LEU A 277 17.70 -19.15 9.14
N GLN A 278 16.71 -18.94 10.00
CA GLN A 278 15.32 -19.25 9.66
C GLN A 278 14.80 -18.34 8.53
N LYS A 279 15.16 -17.05 8.53
CA LYS A 279 14.80 -16.12 7.45
C LYS A 279 15.49 -16.48 6.13
N GLN A 280 16.75 -16.90 6.15
CA GLN A 280 17.47 -17.40 4.98
C GLN A 280 16.79 -18.64 4.39
N LYS A 281 16.45 -19.60 5.25
CA LYS A 281 15.73 -20.81 4.83
C LYS A 281 14.40 -20.44 4.16
N ASN A 282 13.60 -19.61 4.81
CA ASN A 282 12.31 -19.19 4.29
C ASN A 282 12.44 -18.45 2.96
N PHE A 283 13.43 -17.54 2.82
CA PHE A 283 13.69 -16.81 1.58
C PHE A 283 14.06 -17.73 0.41
N ASN A 284 14.87 -18.76 0.66
CA ASN A 284 15.28 -19.72 -0.38
C ASN A 284 14.15 -20.70 -0.78
N ASP A 285 13.23 -20.96 0.15
CA ASP A 285 12.10 -21.87 -0.02
C ASP A 285 10.83 -21.17 -0.54
N GLU A 286 10.89 -19.83 -0.70
CA GLU A 286 9.73 -19.00 -1.07
C GLU A 286 9.13 -19.42 -2.41
N ASN A 287 7.83 -19.71 -2.42
CA ASN A 287 7.03 -19.85 -3.61
C ASN A 287 6.44 -18.47 -3.96
N THR A 288 7.22 -17.65 -4.67
CA THR A 288 6.86 -16.26 -4.95
C THR A 288 5.66 -16.13 -5.87
N ILE A 289 4.83 -15.09 -5.67
CA ILE A 289 3.71 -14.76 -6.55
C ILE A 289 4.20 -14.43 -7.97
N GLU A 290 5.41 -13.88 -8.10
CA GLU A 290 6.09 -13.61 -9.37
C GLU A 290 7.30 -14.54 -9.49
N GLN A 291 7.28 -15.37 -10.52
CA GLN A 291 8.38 -16.29 -10.83
C GLN A 291 9.36 -15.61 -11.78
N ILE A 292 10.26 -14.81 -11.21
CA ILE A 292 11.34 -14.15 -11.98
C ILE A 292 12.36 -15.22 -12.37
N LYS A 293 12.63 -15.32 -13.67
CA LYS A 293 13.72 -16.14 -14.23
C LYS A 293 15.06 -15.44 -14.04
#